data_9be7a4f4aab9df71591c75ce49ecb7a2
#
_entry.id   9be7a4f4aab9df71591c75ce49ecb7a2
#
_cell.length_a   1.000
_cell.length_b   1.000
_cell.length_c   1.000
_cell.angle_alpha   90.00
_cell.angle_beta   90.00
_cell.angle_gamma   90.00
#
_symmetry.space_group_name_H-M   'P 1'
#
loop_
_entity.id
_entity.type
_entity.pdbx_description
1 polymer ?
#
loop_
_entity_poly.entity_id
_entity_poly.type
_entity_poly.pdbx_seq_one_letter_code
_entity_poly.pdbx_strand_id
1 'polypeptide(L)'
;MHPLPLTRREALRRILAASALASALDITAFAADDIRGIGTDPNLLKKEIPWPRVLTDAEKKIVTALGDIIIPADQYGPAASAVGVPDFIDEWVSAPYEAQQDDLKVIRPGLAWIDAEAKQRFGKGFAECDVKQQTAIVEDIVKDGTPAKKAGGNFFKLFRDRVAGGYFSTQEGWAAIGYTGNMPLSEFPGPTPEALKHLGLA
;
A
#
# COMPACT_ATOMS: atom_id res chain seq x y z
N MET A 1 -26.97 18.38 43.23
CA MET A 1 -27.63 19.33 42.30
C MET A 1 -27.51 18.72 40.89
N HIS A 2 -28.60 18.20 40.33
CA HIS A 2 -28.60 17.72 38.95
C HIS A 2 -28.77 18.97 38.03
N PRO A 3 -27.95 19.12 37.01
CA PRO A 3 -28.16 20.22 36.05
C PRO A 3 -29.48 19.95 35.32
N LEU A 4 -30.32 21.00 35.25
CA LEU A 4 -31.59 20.98 34.51
C LEU A 4 -31.30 20.68 33.02
N PRO A 5 -32.13 19.86 32.34
CA PRO A 5 -31.93 19.57 30.93
C PRO A 5 -32.07 20.86 30.10
N LEU A 6 -31.08 21.10 29.24
CA LEU A 6 -31.07 22.25 28.31
C LEU A 6 -32.27 22.19 27.38
N THR A 7 -33.02 23.29 27.33
CA THR A 7 -34.10 23.46 26.35
C THR A 7 -33.50 23.57 24.93
N ARG A 8 -34.25 23.15 23.88
CA ARG A 8 -33.81 23.25 22.46
C ARG A 8 -33.42 24.70 22.12
N ARG A 9 -34.06 25.69 22.69
CA ARG A 9 -33.80 27.13 22.47
C ARG A 9 -32.47 27.57 23.11
N GLU A 10 -32.13 27.04 24.27
CA GLU A 10 -30.83 27.28 24.93
C GLU A 10 -29.69 26.55 24.22
N ALA A 11 -29.90 25.34 23.72
CA ALA A 11 -28.93 24.61 22.90
C ALA A 11 -28.62 25.41 21.62
N LEU A 12 -29.64 25.86 20.89
CA LEU A 12 -29.46 26.69 19.68
C LEU A 12 -28.74 28.03 19.98
N ARG A 13 -29.07 28.71 21.08
CA ARG A 13 -28.37 29.96 21.48
C ARG A 13 -26.89 29.69 21.79
N ARG A 14 -26.57 28.59 22.45
CA ARG A 14 -25.18 28.22 22.75
C ARG A 14 -24.39 27.83 21.49
N ILE A 15 -25.04 27.16 20.54
CA ILE A 15 -24.44 26.86 19.23
C ILE A 15 -24.17 28.13 18.45
N LEU A 16 -25.13 29.08 18.39
CA LEU A 16 -24.96 30.37 17.73
C LEU A 16 -23.87 31.23 18.40
N ALA A 17 -23.79 31.22 19.72
CA ALA A 17 -22.72 31.91 20.43
C ALA A 17 -21.35 31.31 20.21
N ALA A 18 -21.27 29.98 20.16
CA ALA A 18 -20.03 29.25 19.81
C ALA A 18 -19.58 29.52 18.36
N SER A 19 -20.54 29.62 17.43
CA SER A 19 -20.25 29.95 16.02
C SER A 19 -19.77 31.40 15.86
N ALA A 20 -20.33 32.37 16.62
CA ALA A 20 -19.88 33.74 16.62
C ALA A 20 -18.49 33.92 17.26
N LEU A 21 -18.17 33.14 18.30
CA LEU A 21 -16.83 33.10 18.88
C LEU A 21 -15.83 32.44 17.91
N ALA A 22 -16.22 31.40 17.17
CA ALA A 22 -15.39 30.75 16.17
C ALA A 22 -15.06 31.66 14.99
N SER A 23 -15.96 32.57 14.62
CA SER A 23 -15.69 33.59 13.58
C SER A 23 -14.87 34.81 14.09
N ALA A 24 -14.78 35.02 15.39
CA ALA A 24 -13.94 36.06 16.00
C ALA A 24 -12.54 35.56 16.38
N LEU A 25 -12.36 34.26 16.52
CA LEU A 25 -11.07 33.62 16.55
C LEU A 25 -10.65 33.45 15.09
N ASP A 26 -9.51 34.06 14.77
CA ASP A 26 -8.90 33.95 13.44
C ASP A 26 -8.59 32.45 13.13
N ILE A 27 -9.61 31.75 12.59
CA ILE A 27 -9.51 30.33 12.23
C ILE A 27 -8.46 30.16 11.13
N THR A 28 -8.05 31.25 10.48
CA THR A 28 -6.90 31.23 9.55
C THR A 28 -5.56 31.06 10.27
N ALA A 29 -5.49 31.29 11.61
CA ALA A 29 -4.30 30.99 12.40
C ALA A 29 -4.09 29.49 12.69
N PHE A 30 -5.10 28.66 12.48
CA PHE A 30 -4.89 27.23 12.25
C PHE A 30 -4.58 26.99 10.78
N ALA A 31 -3.70 27.85 10.23
CA ALA A 31 -3.16 27.65 8.91
C ALA A 31 -2.53 26.27 8.84
N ALA A 32 -2.78 25.61 7.75
CA ALA A 32 -2.43 24.24 7.35
C ALA A 32 -0.98 23.77 7.66
N ASP A 33 -0.14 24.61 8.24
CA ASP A 33 1.25 24.29 8.58
C ASP A 33 1.41 23.48 9.87
N ASP A 34 0.40 23.42 10.75
CA ASP A 34 0.49 22.77 12.06
C ASP A 34 -0.48 21.60 12.27
N ILE A 35 -1.20 21.15 11.23
CA ILE A 35 -1.93 19.89 11.31
C ILE A 35 -0.90 18.76 11.14
N ARG A 36 -0.16 18.53 12.22
CA ARG A 36 0.63 17.33 12.38
C ARG A 36 -0.24 16.32 13.11
N GLY A 37 -0.21 15.07 12.65
CA GLY A 37 -0.69 13.95 13.44
C GLY A 37 0.10 13.83 14.76
N ILE A 38 -0.23 12.87 15.58
CA ILE A 38 0.48 12.59 16.82
C ILE A 38 1.92 12.15 16.47
N GLY A 39 2.92 12.91 16.96
CA GLY A 39 4.33 12.58 16.75
C GLY A 39 4.91 13.14 15.44
N THR A 40 5.45 12.28 14.60
CA THR A 40 6.14 12.63 13.34
C THR A 40 5.26 12.54 12.09
N ASP A 41 3.95 12.40 12.27
CA ASP A 41 3.03 12.24 11.15
C ASP A 41 3.11 13.42 10.19
N PRO A 42 3.09 13.17 8.87
CA PRO A 42 3.12 14.22 7.87
C PRO A 42 1.82 15.02 7.87
N ASN A 43 1.90 16.25 7.38
CA ASN A 43 0.71 17.02 7.09
C ASN A 43 -0.02 16.39 5.90
N LEU A 44 -1.15 15.72 6.16
CA LEU A 44 -1.93 14.99 5.14
C LEU A 44 -2.54 15.91 4.06
N LEU A 45 -2.54 17.23 4.28
CA LEU A 45 -2.99 18.21 3.29
C LEU A 45 -1.88 18.58 2.28
N LYS A 46 -0.61 18.26 2.59
CA LYS A 46 0.53 18.44 1.68
C LYS A 46 0.75 17.15 0.90
N LYS A 47 0.90 17.25 -0.42
CA LYS A 47 1.24 16.10 -1.27
C LYS A 47 2.72 15.73 -1.18
N GLU A 48 3.54 16.55 -0.54
CA GLU A 48 4.97 16.33 -0.38
C GLU A 48 5.23 15.29 0.71
N ILE A 49 6.10 14.35 0.40
CA ILE A 49 6.53 13.33 1.37
C ILE A 49 7.67 13.93 2.19
N PRO A 50 7.53 14.03 3.51
CA PRO A 50 8.43 14.81 4.35
C PRO A 50 9.74 14.09 4.71
N TRP A 51 9.95 12.86 4.24
CA TRP A 51 11.17 12.08 4.52
C TRP A 51 11.93 11.71 3.25
N PRO A 52 13.27 11.62 3.35
CA PRO A 52 14.10 11.23 2.21
C PRO A 52 13.85 9.76 1.84
N ARG A 53 13.93 9.48 0.54
CA ARG A 53 13.88 8.12 0.01
C ARG A 53 15.17 7.37 0.35
N VAL A 54 15.04 6.10 0.74
CA VAL A 54 16.18 5.30 1.22
C VAL A 54 16.65 4.23 0.24
N LEU A 55 15.83 3.84 -0.75
CA LEU A 55 16.25 2.86 -1.74
C LEU A 55 17.17 3.50 -2.78
N THR A 56 18.23 2.80 -3.12
CA THR A 56 19.13 3.18 -4.23
C THR A 56 18.47 2.91 -5.58
N ASP A 57 18.97 3.53 -6.65
CA ASP A 57 18.48 3.27 -8.00
C ASP A 57 18.62 1.78 -8.41
N ALA A 58 19.65 1.09 -7.94
CA ALA A 58 19.81 -0.33 -8.15
C ALA A 58 18.73 -1.15 -7.43
N GLU A 59 18.45 -0.86 -6.17
CA GLU A 59 17.37 -1.49 -5.41
C GLU A 59 16.00 -1.22 -6.06
N LYS A 60 15.74 0.00 -6.52
CA LYS A 60 14.49 0.35 -7.23
C LYS A 60 14.31 -0.45 -8.52
N LYS A 61 15.37 -0.70 -9.29
CA LYS A 61 15.29 -1.55 -10.49
C LYS A 61 14.88 -2.98 -10.13
N ILE A 62 15.39 -3.52 -9.02
CA ILE A 62 15.01 -4.86 -8.54
C ILE A 62 13.55 -4.84 -8.05
N VAL A 63 13.14 -3.83 -7.30
CA VAL A 63 11.74 -3.64 -6.86
C VAL A 63 10.80 -3.60 -8.06
N THR A 64 11.15 -2.85 -9.10
CA THR A 64 10.36 -2.74 -10.34
C THR A 64 10.23 -4.10 -11.02
N ALA A 65 11.34 -4.78 -11.29
CA ALA A 65 11.35 -6.07 -11.97
C ALA A 65 10.58 -7.14 -11.17
N LEU A 66 10.80 -7.22 -9.86
CA LEU A 66 10.10 -8.18 -9.00
C LEU A 66 8.61 -7.85 -8.86
N GLY A 67 8.25 -6.56 -8.80
CA GLY A 67 6.87 -6.12 -8.79
C GLY A 67 6.09 -6.55 -10.03
N ASP A 68 6.71 -6.42 -11.20
CA ASP A 68 6.11 -6.81 -12.49
C ASP A 68 6.03 -8.33 -12.69
N ILE A 69 6.88 -9.11 -12.01
CA ILE A 69 6.71 -10.59 -11.96
C ILE A 69 5.52 -10.97 -11.07
N ILE A 70 5.26 -10.22 -9.98
CA ILE A 70 4.15 -10.51 -9.06
C ILE A 70 2.81 -10.08 -9.67
N ILE A 71 2.75 -8.89 -10.26
CA ILE A 71 1.55 -8.38 -10.96
C ILE A 71 2.00 -7.90 -12.34
N PRO A 72 2.05 -8.80 -13.33
CA PRO A 72 2.36 -8.44 -14.71
C PRO A 72 1.18 -7.73 -15.38
N ALA A 73 1.44 -7.04 -16.49
CA ALA A 73 0.37 -6.55 -17.34
C ALA A 73 -0.39 -7.72 -17.97
N ASP A 74 -1.71 -7.68 -17.92
CA ASP A 74 -2.58 -8.67 -18.52
C ASP A 74 -3.86 -8.03 -19.11
N GLN A 75 -4.86 -8.84 -19.43
CA GLN A 75 -6.14 -8.37 -19.97
C GLN A 75 -6.99 -7.61 -18.95
N TYR A 76 -6.68 -7.68 -17.66
CA TYR A 76 -7.44 -7.05 -16.58
C TYR A 76 -6.83 -5.73 -16.13
N GLY A 77 -5.50 -5.58 -16.23
CA GLY A 77 -4.84 -4.37 -15.80
C GLY A 77 -3.38 -4.23 -16.21
N PRO A 78 -2.79 -3.05 -15.98
CA PRO A 78 -1.38 -2.78 -16.25
C PRO A 78 -0.47 -3.47 -15.24
N ALA A 79 0.84 -3.54 -15.55
CA ALA A 79 1.84 -4.05 -14.62
C ALA A 79 1.96 -3.17 -13.36
N ALA A 80 2.48 -3.74 -12.27
CA ALA A 80 2.69 -3.04 -11.00
C ALA A 80 3.51 -1.75 -11.16
N SER A 81 4.54 -1.78 -12.00
CA SER A 81 5.39 -0.61 -12.26
C SER A 81 4.64 0.53 -12.95
N ALA A 82 3.69 0.21 -13.82
CA ALA A 82 2.93 1.20 -14.59
C ALA A 82 1.96 2.03 -13.72
N VAL A 83 1.61 1.56 -12.54
CA VAL A 83 0.71 2.25 -11.58
C VAL A 83 1.44 2.81 -10.36
N GLY A 84 2.79 2.89 -10.41
CA GLY A 84 3.59 3.54 -9.38
C GLY A 84 3.91 2.69 -8.16
N VAL A 85 3.69 1.37 -8.18
CA VAL A 85 4.00 0.48 -7.05
C VAL A 85 5.46 0.55 -6.61
N PRO A 86 6.48 0.66 -7.50
CA PRO A 86 7.87 0.81 -7.06
C PRO A 86 8.12 2.07 -6.22
N ASP A 87 7.50 3.19 -6.58
CA ASP A 87 7.60 4.43 -5.83
C ASP A 87 6.87 4.34 -4.49
N PHE A 88 5.70 3.67 -4.45
CA PHE A 88 5.00 3.38 -3.21
C PHE A 88 5.85 2.55 -2.24
N ILE A 89 6.53 1.50 -2.73
CA ILE A 89 7.39 0.65 -1.88
C ILE A 89 8.56 1.45 -1.34
N ASP A 90 9.24 2.26 -2.18
CA ASP A 90 10.32 3.13 -1.72
C ASP A 90 9.84 4.13 -0.67
N GLU A 91 8.67 4.73 -0.87
CA GLU A 91 8.05 5.61 0.12
C GLU A 91 7.76 4.87 1.42
N TRP A 92 7.11 3.73 1.34
CA TRP A 92 6.73 2.91 2.48
C TRP A 92 7.93 2.58 3.37
N VAL A 93 8.98 1.98 2.80
CA VAL A 93 10.17 1.58 3.58
C VAL A 93 11.04 2.76 4.03
N SER A 94 10.80 3.96 3.50
CA SER A 94 11.49 5.19 3.89
C SER A 94 10.81 5.91 5.05
N ALA A 95 9.55 5.59 5.34
CA ALA A 95 8.78 6.24 6.38
C ALA A 95 9.36 5.95 7.78
N PRO A 96 9.43 6.95 8.68
CA PRO A 96 10.10 6.83 9.99
C PRO A 96 9.23 6.15 11.05
N TYR A 97 8.30 5.28 10.67
CA TYR A 97 7.45 4.54 11.59
C TYR A 97 7.99 3.14 11.85
N GLU A 98 7.74 2.60 13.03
CA GLU A 98 8.30 1.33 13.46
C GLU A 98 8.00 0.18 12.49
N ALA A 99 6.75 0.03 12.07
CA ALA A 99 6.33 -1.03 11.16
C ALA A 99 7.02 -0.94 9.77
N GLN A 100 7.19 0.28 9.23
CA GLN A 100 7.86 0.52 7.96
C GLN A 100 9.36 0.28 8.06
N GLN A 101 9.97 0.65 9.18
CA GLN A 101 11.38 0.38 9.45
C GLN A 101 11.64 -1.12 9.67
N ASP A 102 10.69 -1.85 10.25
CA ASP A 102 10.80 -3.32 10.34
C ASP A 102 10.67 -3.98 8.97
N ASP A 103 9.77 -3.49 8.11
CA ASP A 103 9.70 -3.93 6.73
C ASP A 103 11.02 -3.68 5.98
N LEU A 104 11.65 -2.53 6.16
CA LEU A 104 12.95 -2.21 5.55
C LEU A 104 14.04 -3.22 5.94
N LYS A 105 14.07 -3.65 7.21
CA LYS A 105 15.02 -4.66 7.73
C LYS A 105 14.88 -6.02 7.05
N VAL A 106 13.70 -6.31 6.49
CA VAL A 106 13.44 -7.55 5.74
C VAL A 106 13.60 -7.35 4.24
N ILE A 107 13.07 -6.25 3.70
CA ILE A 107 13.04 -5.99 2.25
C ILE A 107 14.45 -5.76 1.72
N ARG A 108 15.25 -4.87 2.31
CA ARG A 108 16.59 -4.55 1.80
C ARG A 108 17.54 -5.75 1.75
N PRO A 109 17.69 -6.58 2.80
CA PRO A 109 18.48 -7.81 2.68
C PRO A 109 17.89 -8.80 1.67
N GLY A 110 16.56 -8.84 1.52
CA GLY A 110 15.89 -9.69 0.53
C GLY A 110 16.20 -9.28 -0.91
N LEU A 111 16.21 -7.96 -1.20
CA LEU A 111 16.64 -7.43 -2.50
C LEU A 111 18.10 -7.78 -2.80
N ALA A 112 18.99 -7.63 -1.82
CA ALA A 112 20.38 -8.02 -1.97
C ALA A 112 20.55 -9.52 -2.21
N TRP A 113 19.77 -10.35 -1.51
CA TRP A 113 19.80 -11.81 -1.68
C TRP A 113 19.33 -12.24 -3.08
N ILE A 114 18.19 -11.71 -3.57
CA ILE A 114 17.66 -12.11 -4.90
C ILE A 114 18.59 -11.68 -6.04
N ASP A 115 19.26 -10.56 -5.88
CA ASP A 115 20.27 -10.08 -6.83
C ASP A 115 21.54 -10.97 -6.83
N ALA A 116 21.98 -11.39 -5.65
CA ALA A 116 23.08 -12.33 -5.52
C ALA A 116 22.73 -13.71 -6.10
N GLU A 117 21.51 -14.19 -5.88
CA GLU A 117 21.01 -15.45 -6.46
C GLU A 117 20.98 -15.40 -7.99
N ALA A 118 20.52 -14.27 -8.56
CA ALA A 118 20.53 -14.06 -10.01
C ALA A 118 21.96 -14.05 -10.57
N LYS A 119 22.88 -13.36 -9.91
CA LYS A 119 24.30 -13.35 -10.28
C LYS A 119 24.92 -14.75 -10.24
N GLN A 120 24.59 -15.53 -9.22
CA GLN A 120 25.08 -16.91 -9.09
C GLN A 120 24.54 -17.81 -10.20
N ARG A 121 23.26 -17.69 -10.56
CA ARG A 121 22.61 -18.57 -11.57
C ARG A 121 22.89 -18.14 -13.00
N PHE A 122 22.90 -16.83 -13.26
CA PHE A 122 22.86 -16.29 -14.62
C PHE A 122 24.00 -15.31 -14.95
N GLY A 123 24.90 -15.03 -13.99
CA GLY A 123 26.05 -14.14 -14.19
C GLY A 123 25.70 -12.65 -14.28
N LYS A 124 24.45 -12.25 -13.99
CA LYS A 124 23.97 -10.86 -14.05
C LYS A 124 22.94 -10.59 -12.95
N GLY A 125 22.74 -9.32 -12.60
CA GLY A 125 21.82 -8.92 -11.55
C GLY A 125 20.37 -9.28 -11.88
N PHE A 126 19.51 -9.36 -10.86
CA PHE A 126 18.10 -9.76 -11.02
C PHE A 126 17.35 -8.86 -12.01
N ALA A 127 17.53 -7.54 -11.93
CA ALA A 127 16.90 -6.59 -12.84
C ALA A 127 17.39 -6.67 -14.29
N GLU A 128 18.56 -7.30 -14.52
CA GLU A 128 19.15 -7.49 -15.86
C GLU A 128 18.75 -8.84 -16.48
N CYS A 129 18.16 -9.72 -15.68
CA CYS A 129 17.64 -11.02 -16.14
C CYS A 129 16.40 -10.80 -17.03
N ASP A 130 16.20 -11.68 -17.97
CA ASP A 130 14.93 -11.75 -18.69
C ASP A 130 13.81 -12.31 -17.79
N VAL A 131 12.57 -12.11 -18.19
CA VAL A 131 11.37 -12.51 -17.43
C VAL A 131 11.41 -14.01 -17.07
N LYS A 132 11.87 -14.86 -17.97
CA LYS A 132 11.95 -16.31 -17.72
C LYS A 132 12.94 -16.66 -16.62
N GLN A 133 14.10 -15.99 -16.61
CA GLN A 133 15.11 -16.17 -15.58
C GLN A 133 14.64 -15.64 -14.22
N GLN A 134 13.98 -14.48 -14.22
CA GLN A 134 13.37 -13.89 -13.02
C GLN A 134 12.29 -14.80 -12.44
N THR A 135 11.37 -15.27 -13.29
CA THR A 135 10.31 -16.20 -12.90
C THR A 135 10.86 -17.48 -12.30
N ALA A 136 11.91 -18.07 -12.89
CA ALA A 136 12.51 -19.29 -12.36
C ALA A 136 13.07 -19.13 -10.92
N ILE A 137 13.65 -17.95 -10.59
CA ILE A 137 14.06 -17.65 -9.21
C ILE A 137 12.83 -17.56 -8.29
N VAL A 138 11.79 -16.84 -8.73
CA VAL A 138 10.58 -16.63 -7.93
C VAL A 138 9.82 -17.94 -7.70
N GLU A 139 9.71 -18.80 -8.70
CA GLU A 139 9.11 -20.13 -8.56
C GLU A 139 9.83 -20.98 -7.50
N ASP A 140 11.17 -20.94 -7.48
CA ASP A 140 11.95 -21.64 -6.45
C ASP A 140 11.76 -21.04 -5.04
N ILE A 141 11.54 -19.72 -4.94
CA ILE A 141 11.23 -19.06 -3.65
C ILE A 141 9.89 -19.54 -3.10
N VAL A 142 8.88 -19.76 -3.94
CA VAL A 142 7.55 -20.17 -3.48
C VAL A 142 7.42 -21.67 -3.29
N LYS A 143 8.25 -22.47 -3.93
CA LYS A 143 8.21 -23.93 -3.88
C LYS A 143 8.72 -24.46 -2.54
N ASP A 144 7.90 -25.23 -1.85
CA ASP A 144 8.28 -25.84 -0.57
C ASP A 144 9.46 -26.80 -0.68
N GLY A 145 10.32 -26.78 0.33
CA GLY A 145 11.48 -27.64 0.44
C GLY A 145 12.72 -27.19 -0.33
N THR A 146 12.67 -26.08 -1.06
CA THR A 146 13.83 -25.53 -1.77
C THR A 146 14.74 -24.70 -0.83
N PRO A 147 16.08 -24.66 -1.13
CA PRO A 147 16.96 -23.71 -0.43
C PRO A 147 16.54 -22.26 -0.62
N ALA A 148 16.03 -21.88 -1.80
CA ALA A 148 15.54 -20.54 -2.11
C ALA A 148 14.33 -20.15 -1.23
N LYS A 149 13.39 -21.08 -0.99
CA LYS A 149 12.26 -20.87 -0.06
C LYS A 149 12.75 -20.60 1.36
N LYS A 150 13.73 -21.32 1.82
CA LYS A 150 14.32 -21.13 3.16
C LYS A 150 15.01 -19.78 3.28
N ALA A 151 15.73 -19.33 2.25
CA ALA A 151 16.50 -18.09 2.26
C ALA A 151 15.65 -16.85 1.98
N GLY A 152 14.76 -16.90 0.98
CA GLY A 152 14.02 -15.74 0.45
C GLY A 152 12.52 -15.72 0.74
N GLY A 153 11.94 -16.81 1.26
CA GLY A 153 10.48 -16.95 1.37
C GLY A 153 9.81 -15.91 2.28
N ASN A 154 10.43 -15.55 3.40
CA ASN A 154 9.90 -14.52 4.29
C ASN A 154 9.91 -13.14 3.65
N PHE A 155 11.03 -12.78 3.02
CA PHE A 155 11.14 -11.56 2.23
C PHE A 155 10.08 -11.52 1.12
N PHE A 156 9.99 -12.59 0.31
CA PHE A 156 9.07 -12.62 -0.82
C PHE A 156 7.61 -12.49 -0.38
N LYS A 157 7.21 -13.16 0.71
CA LYS A 157 5.85 -13.04 1.27
C LYS A 157 5.53 -11.59 1.63
N LEU A 158 6.43 -10.93 2.39
CA LEU A 158 6.24 -9.54 2.79
C LEU A 158 6.20 -8.62 1.57
N PHE A 159 7.16 -8.77 0.66
CA PHE A 159 7.26 -7.93 -0.53
C PHE A 159 6.02 -8.07 -1.42
N ARG A 160 5.55 -9.29 -1.68
CA ARG A 160 4.31 -9.56 -2.42
C ARG A 160 3.11 -8.87 -1.77
N ASP A 161 2.99 -8.93 -0.45
CA ASP A 161 1.88 -8.30 0.27
C ASP A 161 1.93 -6.77 0.15
N ARG A 162 3.12 -6.16 0.09
CA ARG A 162 3.27 -4.71 -0.17
C ARG A 162 2.98 -4.35 -1.63
N VAL A 163 3.42 -5.17 -2.60
CA VAL A 163 3.08 -4.99 -4.03
C VAL A 163 1.56 -5.03 -4.21
N ALA A 164 0.89 -6.04 -3.66
CA ALA A 164 -0.56 -6.16 -3.73
C ALA A 164 -1.26 -4.98 -3.06
N GLY A 165 -0.83 -4.57 -1.86
CA GLY A 165 -1.35 -3.41 -1.16
C GLY A 165 -1.23 -2.12 -1.98
N GLY A 166 -0.06 -1.85 -2.57
CA GLY A 166 0.16 -0.69 -3.43
C GLY A 166 -0.70 -0.74 -4.70
N TYR A 167 -0.73 -1.88 -5.39
CA TYR A 167 -1.48 -2.03 -6.63
C TYR A 167 -2.99 -1.85 -6.43
N PHE A 168 -3.58 -2.60 -5.49
CA PHE A 168 -5.03 -2.56 -5.25
C PHE A 168 -5.51 -1.33 -4.47
N SER A 169 -4.63 -0.39 -4.14
CA SER A 169 -5.02 0.97 -3.72
C SER A 169 -5.11 1.96 -4.87
N THR A 170 -4.81 1.57 -6.11
CA THR A 170 -4.94 2.40 -7.31
C THR A 170 -6.29 2.21 -7.99
N GLN A 171 -6.68 3.18 -8.85
CA GLN A 171 -7.90 3.05 -9.65
C GLN A 171 -7.82 1.91 -10.66
N GLU A 172 -6.65 1.70 -11.25
CA GLU A 172 -6.36 0.61 -12.16
C GLU A 172 -6.48 -0.75 -11.47
N GLY A 173 -5.95 -0.87 -10.26
CA GLY A 173 -6.10 -2.07 -9.45
C GLY A 173 -7.54 -2.35 -9.05
N TRP A 174 -8.33 -1.33 -8.73
CA TRP A 174 -9.77 -1.49 -8.49
C TRP A 174 -10.51 -1.95 -9.74
N ALA A 175 -10.20 -1.35 -10.90
CA ALA A 175 -10.79 -1.76 -12.17
C ALA A 175 -10.45 -3.22 -12.50
N ALA A 176 -9.20 -3.65 -12.27
CA ALA A 176 -8.72 -5.01 -12.53
C ALA A 176 -9.53 -6.10 -11.79
N ILE A 177 -10.01 -5.80 -10.58
CA ILE A 177 -10.83 -6.73 -9.77
C ILE A 177 -12.33 -6.40 -9.81
N GLY A 178 -12.76 -5.43 -10.62
CA GLY A 178 -14.16 -5.00 -10.68
C GLY A 178 -14.68 -4.34 -9.39
N TYR A 179 -13.79 -3.77 -8.56
CA TYR A 179 -14.20 -3.09 -7.33
C TYR A 179 -14.82 -1.73 -7.65
N THR A 180 -16.08 -1.55 -7.26
CA THR A 180 -16.87 -0.33 -7.52
C THR A 180 -17.03 0.57 -6.29
N GLY A 181 -16.34 0.24 -5.20
CA GLY A 181 -16.49 0.93 -3.91
C GLY A 181 -17.61 0.36 -3.04
N ASN A 182 -17.79 0.94 -1.88
CA ASN A 182 -18.86 0.57 -0.95
C ASN A 182 -20.16 1.27 -1.38
N MET A 183 -20.85 0.69 -2.36
CA MET A 183 -22.16 1.19 -2.79
C MET A 183 -23.23 0.66 -1.84
N PRO A 184 -24.12 1.53 -1.28
CA PRO A 184 -25.23 1.07 -0.50
C PRO A 184 -26.22 0.31 -1.37
N LEU A 185 -26.52 -0.93 -1.00
CA LEU A 185 -27.52 -1.76 -1.64
C LEU A 185 -28.78 -1.78 -0.79
N SER A 186 -29.95 -1.76 -1.43
CA SER A 186 -31.23 -1.89 -0.74
C SER A 186 -31.44 -3.28 -0.12
N GLU A 187 -30.80 -4.28 -0.71
CA GLU A 187 -30.79 -5.66 -0.24
C GLU A 187 -29.48 -6.34 -0.60
N PHE A 188 -29.13 -7.42 0.07
CA PHE A 188 -27.95 -8.22 -0.25
C PHE A 188 -28.32 -9.26 -1.33
N PRO A 189 -27.82 -9.14 -2.58
CA PRO A 189 -28.22 -10.02 -3.68
C PRO A 189 -27.67 -11.45 -3.57
N GLY A 190 -26.76 -11.70 -2.61
CA GLY A 190 -26.04 -12.96 -2.53
C GLY A 190 -25.01 -13.18 -3.64
N PRO A 191 -24.38 -14.37 -3.70
CA PRO A 191 -23.48 -14.73 -4.77
C PRO A 191 -24.20 -14.86 -6.11
N THR A 192 -23.50 -14.53 -7.22
CA THR A 192 -24.08 -14.71 -8.55
C THR A 192 -24.29 -16.20 -8.89
N PRO A 193 -25.25 -16.54 -9.79
CA PRO A 193 -25.44 -17.92 -10.22
C PRO A 193 -24.17 -18.55 -10.80
N GLU A 194 -23.36 -17.77 -11.51
CA GLU A 194 -22.09 -18.21 -12.08
C GLU A 194 -21.08 -18.58 -10.98
N ALA A 195 -20.99 -17.76 -9.91
CA ALA A 195 -20.14 -18.04 -8.77
C ALA A 195 -20.57 -19.32 -8.04
N LEU A 196 -21.87 -19.50 -7.81
CA LEU A 196 -22.41 -20.70 -7.20
C LEU A 196 -22.11 -21.95 -8.03
N LYS A 197 -22.31 -21.87 -9.35
CA LYS A 197 -21.97 -22.95 -10.29
C LYS A 197 -20.48 -23.27 -10.29
N HIS A 198 -19.61 -22.25 -10.27
CA HIS A 198 -18.15 -22.45 -10.22
C HIS A 198 -17.72 -23.18 -8.93
N LEU A 199 -18.38 -22.90 -7.81
CA LEU A 199 -18.14 -23.54 -6.52
C LEU A 199 -18.85 -24.88 -6.33
N GLY A 200 -19.66 -25.35 -7.30
CA GLY A 200 -20.44 -26.57 -7.19
C GLY A 200 -21.57 -26.46 -6.16
N LEU A 201 -22.07 -25.26 -5.89
CA LEU A 201 -23.15 -24.97 -4.93
C LEU A 201 -24.49 -24.63 -5.61
N ALA A 202 -24.58 -24.71 -6.93
CA ALA A 202 -25.78 -24.51 -7.75
C ALA A 202 -26.20 -25.79 -8.43
#